data_4107a22bc1b9027d415c3e7ecee75714
#
_entry.id   4107a22bc1b9027d415c3e7ecee75714
#
_cell.length_a   1.000
_cell.length_b   1.000
_cell.length_c   1.000
_cell.angle_alpha   90.00
_cell.angle_beta   90.00
_cell.angle_gamma   90.00
#
_symmetry.space_group_name_H-M   'P 1'
#
loop_
_entity.id
_entity.type
_entity.pdbx_description
1 polymer ?
#
loop_
_entity_poly.entity_id
_entity_poly.type
_entity_poly.pdbx_seq_one_letter_code
_entity_poly.pdbx_strand_id
1 'polypeptide(L)'
;MGSAALQWPALLAGANARNAQLIGPLPDTPARGLMVWDVSGIDYVAEEYFLSGSANVYRPVSMADAADVASRDNFKDLGAREFSREILKAARPFTTRLIVYRPRSKQRFSGKVVAECLHPTGGGGSLMWNSLHGFFGSHGDIYVGVQHPLTIAGLKTVDSARYGSLDFEDATQLWGMLAKTGAAIKGEGAGSPLRGYRIRHLLLTGYSYTGVATATFANYHHQEAKLPDGRNIFDAYLPMADAQYVRPLNVPVMRLNTQSDYNGFGGLKNRRPDDARYRHYEFAGAAHVAVPPPADAAKPPAAIKLPSAPGQPHFSAADCRQGFPPGSLPNDYPLYLVQAAMFSNMYQWLDLRRAPPSSVFIETNAEGGTLLDDKGNAQGGVRLPQVSVPTAKYGVGSTDACVLFGYAEPFPAAVSQALYGDKAAFLARVQADIERLIADRWILPDGREQLLELARARANFEERS
;
A
#
# COMPACT_ATOMS: atom_id res chain seq x y z
N MET A 1 -29.81 -33.22 -25.56
CA MET A 1 -28.70 -32.51 -26.19
C MET A 1 -27.79 -32.06 -25.09
N GLY A 2 -26.65 -32.76 -24.90
CA GLY A 2 -25.76 -32.59 -23.77
C GLY A 2 -24.92 -31.34 -23.88
N SER A 3 -24.91 -30.57 -22.82
CA SER A 3 -24.00 -29.45 -22.58
C SER A 3 -22.59 -30.02 -22.39
N ALA A 4 -21.72 -29.86 -23.38
CA ALA A 4 -20.30 -30.11 -23.24
C ALA A 4 -19.69 -28.96 -22.41
N ALA A 5 -19.44 -29.22 -21.13
CA ALA A 5 -18.60 -28.37 -20.30
C ALA A 5 -17.20 -28.37 -20.93
N LEU A 6 -16.75 -27.22 -21.41
CA LEU A 6 -15.37 -26.98 -21.81
C LEU A 6 -14.48 -27.17 -20.60
N GLN A 7 -13.83 -28.31 -20.51
CA GLN A 7 -12.74 -28.58 -19.59
C GLN A 7 -11.53 -27.73 -20.05
N TRP A 8 -11.26 -26.65 -19.34
CA TRP A 8 -10.04 -25.87 -19.50
C TRP A 8 -8.86 -26.71 -19.02
N PRO A 9 -7.74 -26.75 -19.73
CA PRO A 9 -6.63 -27.58 -19.30
C PRO A 9 -5.98 -27.02 -18.04
N ALA A 10 -6.04 -27.81 -16.97
CA ALA A 10 -5.33 -27.62 -15.71
C ALA A 10 -3.79 -27.62 -15.85
N LEU A 11 -3.28 -27.62 -17.06
CA LEU A 11 -1.86 -27.81 -17.38
C LEU A 11 -0.98 -26.56 -17.20
N LEU A 12 -1.53 -25.35 -17.00
CA LEU A 12 -0.72 -24.12 -16.91
C LEU A 12 -0.40 -23.68 -15.48
N ALA A 13 -1.18 -24.05 -14.49
CA ALA A 13 -0.95 -23.62 -13.11
C ALA A 13 0.29 -24.30 -12.45
N GLY A 14 0.58 -25.55 -12.79
CA GLY A 14 1.72 -26.30 -12.24
C GLY A 14 3.07 -25.95 -12.87
N ALA A 15 3.10 -25.53 -14.13
CA ALA A 15 4.34 -25.22 -14.86
C ALA A 15 4.98 -23.89 -14.43
N ASN A 16 4.19 -22.93 -14.00
CA ASN A 16 4.67 -21.57 -13.69
C ASN A 16 5.44 -21.45 -12.37
N ALA A 17 5.19 -22.28 -11.37
CA ALA A 17 5.90 -22.21 -10.07
C ALA A 17 7.22 -23.00 -10.05
N ARG A 18 7.38 -24.05 -10.88
CA ARG A 18 8.46 -25.02 -10.74
C ARG A 18 9.83 -24.61 -11.27
N ASN A 19 9.94 -23.58 -12.10
CA ASN A 19 11.17 -23.21 -12.80
C ASN A 19 11.71 -21.82 -12.40
N ALA A 20 11.51 -21.39 -11.17
CA ALA A 20 12.13 -20.18 -10.67
C ALA A 20 13.48 -20.49 -10.02
N GLN A 21 14.53 -19.79 -10.41
CA GLN A 21 15.85 -19.85 -9.81
C GLN A 21 16.10 -18.60 -8.98
N LEU A 22 16.45 -18.77 -7.71
CA LEU A 22 16.85 -17.68 -6.83
C LEU A 22 18.36 -17.68 -6.68
N ILE A 23 18.96 -16.51 -6.84
CA ILE A 23 20.39 -16.25 -6.63
C ILE A 23 20.52 -15.25 -5.52
N GLY A 24 21.26 -15.56 -4.47
CA GLY A 24 21.49 -14.67 -3.35
C GLY A 24 21.62 -15.40 -2.02
N PRO A 25 21.78 -14.66 -0.92
CA PRO A 25 21.83 -13.18 -0.88
C PRO A 25 23.04 -12.62 -1.64
N LEU A 26 22.84 -11.50 -2.33
CA LEU A 26 23.92 -10.81 -3.03
C LEU A 26 24.89 -10.22 -2.02
N PRO A 27 26.23 -10.21 -2.32
CA PRO A 27 27.23 -9.64 -1.43
C PRO A 27 27.04 -8.14 -1.25
N ASP A 28 27.60 -7.61 -0.16
CA ASP A 28 27.67 -6.17 0.16
C ASP A 28 26.32 -5.46 0.30
N THR A 29 25.26 -6.19 0.65
CA THR A 29 23.97 -5.58 1.02
C THR A 29 23.97 -5.24 2.52
N PRO A 30 23.53 -4.02 2.94
CA PRO A 30 22.93 -2.95 2.10
C PRO A 30 23.95 -2.02 1.44
N ALA A 31 25.24 -2.08 1.79
CA ALA A 31 26.24 -1.07 1.40
C ALA A 31 26.30 -0.77 -0.11
N ARG A 32 26.01 -1.75 -0.94
CA ARG A 32 26.00 -1.62 -2.40
C ARG A 32 24.60 -1.72 -3.01
N GLY A 33 23.61 -2.18 -2.25
CA GLY A 33 22.25 -2.33 -2.76
C GLY A 33 21.57 -0.98 -2.95
N LEU A 34 21.19 -0.65 -4.18
CA LEU A 34 20.49 0.60 -4.46
C LEU A 34 19.10 0.59 -3.81
N MET A 35 18.74 1.67 -3.13
CA MET A 35 17.45 1.86 -2.44
C MET A 35 17.17 0.83 -1.32
N VAL A 36 18.22 0.23 -0.77
CA VAL A 36 18.13 -0.68 0.38
C VAL A 36 18.35 0.12 1.66
N TRP A 37 17.41 -0.04 2.62
CA TRP A 37 17.52 0.58 3.94
C TRP A 37 18.61 -0.09 4.78
N ASP A 38 19.33 0.71 5.57
CA ASP A 38 20.12 0.18 6.68
C ASP A 38 19.18 -0.09 7.87
N VAL A 39 18.96 -1.36 8.12
CA VAL A 39 18.04 -1.84 9.17
C VAL A 39 18.78 -2.43 10.37
N SER A 40 20.09 -2.23 10.43
CA SER A 40 20.92 -2.77 11.52
C SER A 40 20.53 -2.22 12.90
N GLY A 41 20.07 -0.97 12.93
CA GLY A 41 19.65 -0.30 14.17
C GLY A 41 18.35 -0.84 14.78
N ILE A 42 17.54 -1.59 14.00
CA ILE A 42 16.29 -2.23 14.48
C ILE A 42 16.44 -3.76 14.63
N ASP A 43 17.68 -4.27 14.68
CA ASP A 43 18.00 -5.70 14.77
C ASP A 43 17.42 -6.54 13.60
N TYR A 44 17.48 -5.96 12.40
CA TYR A 44 17.15 -6.60 11.14
C TYR A 44 18.39 -6.79 10.27
N VAL A 45 18.23 -7.59 9.24
CA VAL A 45 19.18 -7.69 8.11
C VAL A 45 18.44 -7.35 6.83
N ALA A 46 19.16 -6.68 5.93
CA ALA A 46 18.73 -6.41 4.58
C ALA A 46 19.48 -7.33 3.61
N GLU A 47 18.76 -7.99 2.74
CA GLU A 47 19.34 -8.90 1.75
C GLU A 47 18.72 -8.65 0.39
N GLU A 48 19.51 -8.79 -0.65
CA GLU A 48 19.05 -8.76 -2.04
C GLU A 48 19.17 -10.14 -2.68
N TYR A 49 18.22 -10.44 -3.54
CA TYR A 49 18.19 -11.67 -4.33
C TYR A 49 17.81 -11.34 -5.76
N PHE A 50 18.26 -12.15 -6.71
CA PHE A 50 17.70 -12.17 -8.05
C PHE A 50 16.86 -13.42 -8.24
N LEU A 51 15.64 -13.21 -8.74
CA LEU A 51 14.70 -14.27 -9.07
C LEU A 51 14.56 -14.35 -10.58
N SER A 52 15.03 -15.42 -11.18
CA SER A 52 14.86 -15.73 -12.60
C SER A 52 13.77 -16.76 -12.82
N GLY A 53 13.09 -16.64 -13.94
CA GLY A 53 12.04 -17.58 -14.32
C GLY A 53 11.39 -17.22 -15.64
N SER A 54 10.21 -17.74 -15.87
CA SER A 54 9.38 -17.35 -17.02
C SER A 54 8.01 -16.87 -16.53
N ALA A 55 7.46 -15.87 -17.19
CA ALA A 55 6.13 -15.34 -16.95
C ALA A 55 5.44 -15.04 -18.27
N ASN A 56 4.12 -15.05 -18.27
CA ASN A 56 3.34 -14.66 -19.43
C ASN A 56 3.38 -13.14 -19.59
N VAL A 57 3.34 -12.70 -20.84
CA VAL A 57 3.01 -11.33 -21.23
C VAL A 57 1.51 -11.27 -21.45
N TYR A 58 0.85 -10.36 -20.79
CA TYR A 58 -0.59 -10.19 -20.84
C TYR A 58 -0.97 -8.91 -21.61
N ARG A 59 -2.21 -8.84 -22.10
CA ARG A 59 -2.75 -7.58 -22.59
C ARG A 59 -2.80 -6.58 -21.42
N PRO A 60 -2.22 -5.38 -21.57
CA PRO A 60 -2.30 -4.36 -20.53
C PRO A 60 -3.76 -3.97 -20.25
N VAL A 61 -4.06 -3.74 -18.97
CA VAL A 61 -5.31 -3.07 -18.56
C VAL A 61 -4.97 -1.59 -18.39
N SER A 62 -5.63 -0.72 -19.15
CA SER A 62 -5.48 0.72 -18.92
C SER A 62 -6.13 1.11 -17.59
N MET A 63 -5.67 2.22 -16.97
CA MET A 63 -6.32 2.75 -15.77
C MET A 63 -7.78 3.12 -16.04
N ALA A 64 -8.09 3.60 -17.24
CA ALA A 64 -9.45 3.90 -17.68
C ALA A 64 -10.31 2.62 -17.80
N ASP A 65 -9.77 1.55 -18.40
CA ASP A 65 -10.47 0.26 -18.51
C ASP A 65 -10.70 -0.37 -17.14
N ALA A 66 -9.71 -0.29 -16.23
CA ALA A 66 -9.85 -0.77 -14.85
C ALA A 66 -10.94 -0.01 -14.09
N ALA A 67 -11.03 1.31 -14.26
CA ALA A 67 -12.08 2.14 -13.69
C ALA A 67 -13.46 1.86 -14.32
N ASP A 68 -13.56 1.64 -15.64
CA ASP A 68 -14.81 1.34 -16.34
C ASP A 68 -15.33 -0.06 -15.99
N VAL A 69 -14.44 -1.04 -15.89
CA VAL A 69 -14.78 -2.42 -15.44
C VAL A 69 -15.31 -2.42 -14.02
N ALA A 70 -14.77 -1.57 -13.15
CA ALA A 70 -15.21 -1.45 -11.79
C ALA A 70 -16.55 -0.72 -11.61
N SER A 71 -16.95 0.12 -12.57
CA SER A 71 -18.15 0.96 -12.45
C SER A 71 -19.46 0.26 -12.84
N ARG A 72 -19.43 -0.99 -13.30
CA ARG A 72 -20.62 -1.69 -13.78
C ARG A 72 -21.10 -2.73 -12.79
N ASP A 73 -22.36 -2.63 -12.39
CA ASP A 73 -23.11 -3.59 -11.56
C ASP A 73 -23.16 -5.02 -12.15
N ASN A 74 -22.63 -5.23 -13.33
CA ASN A 74 -22.72 -6.47 -14.09
C ASN A 74 -21.39 -7.23 -14.12
N PHE A 75 -20.94 -7.71 -12.94
CA PHE A 75 -19.88 -8.72 -12.86
C PHE A 75 -20.15 -9.99 -13.68
N LYS A 76 -21.38 -10.24 -14.08
CA LYS A 76 -21.76 -11.37 -14.95
C LYS A 76 -21.23 -11.24 -16.37
N ASP A 77 -21.04 -10.00 -16.84
CA ASP A 77 -20.53 -9.73 -18.21
C ASP A 77 -19.00 -9.57 -18.28
N LEU A 78 -18.30 -9.58 -17.13
CA LEU A 78 -16.83 -9.49 -17.10
C LEU A 78 -16.11 -10.70 -17.71
N GLY A 79 -16.80 -11.82 -17.92
CA GLY A 79 -16.26 -12.97 -18.64
C GLY A 79 -15.78 -12.66 -20.06
N ALA A 80 -16.28 -11.57 -20.67
CA ALA A 80 -15.90 -11.12 -22.02
C ALA A 80 -14.77 -10.08 -22.04
N ARG A 81 -14.33 -9.52 -20.87
CA ARG A 81 -13.36 -8.42 -20.75
C ARG A 81 -12.23 -8.71 -19.78
N GLU A 82 -11.73 -9.93 -19.73
CA GLU A 82 -10.60 -10.33 -18.90
C GLU A 82 -9.25 -9.88 -19.51
N PHE A 83 -9.10 -8.57 -19.77
CA PHE A 83 -7.93 -8.03 -20.50
C PHE A 83 -6.59 -8.40 -19.86
N SER A 84 -6.49 -8.39 -18.54
CA SER A 84 -5.23 -8.76 -17.87
C SER A 84 -4.99 -10.26 -17.77
N ARG A 85 -5.90 -11.10 -18.25
CA ARG A 85 -5.75 -12.56 -18.35
C ARG A 85 -5.52 -13.03 -19.79
N GLU A 86 -5.73 -12.17 -20.79
CA GLU A 86 -5.39 -12.50 -22.17
C GLU A 86 -3.88 -12.60 -22.33
N ILE A 87 -3.40 -13.80 -22.58
CA ILE A 87 -1.97 -14.07 -22.79
C ILE A 87 -1.62 -13.71 -24.23
N LEU A 88 -0.78 -12.67 -24.38
CA LEU A 88 -0.23 -12.29 -25.68
C LEU A 88 0.99 -13.12 -26.04
N LYS A 89 1.84 -13.43 -25.06
CA LYS A 89 3.01 -14.30 -25.21
C LYS A 89 3.19 -15.17 -23.96
N ALA A 90 3.30 -16.47 -24.15
CA ALA A 90 3.46 -17.39 -23.04
C ALA A 90 4.92 -17.56 -22.63
N ALA A 91 5.15 -17.78 -21.34
CA ALA A 91 6.39 -18.28 -20.74
C ALA A 91 7.66 -17.50 -21.17
N ARG A 92 7.59 -16.16 -21.22
CA ARG A 92 8.76 -15.33 -21.56
C ARG A 92 9.72 -15.23 -20.38
N PRO A 93 11.03 -15.29 -20.60
CA PRO A 93 12.02 -15.22 -19.52
C PRO A 93 11.97 -13.87 -18.81
N PHE A 94 12.33 -13.88 -17.54
CA PHE A 94 12.59 -12.68 -16.74
C PHE A 94 13.66 -12.94 -15.69
N THR A 95 14.31 -11.89 -15.24
CA THR A 95 15.11 -11.83 -14.01
C THR A 95 14.74 -10.55 -13.29
N THR A 96 14.17 -10.66 -12.08
CA THR A 96 13.81 -9.54 -11.23
C THR A 96 14.61 -9.56 -9.94
N ARG A 97 14.60 -8.44 -9.21
CA ARG A 97 15.25 -8.24 -7.92
C ARG A 97 14.25 -8.34 -6.80
N LEU A 98 14.67 -8.99 -5.70
CA LEU A 98 13.96 -8.97 -4.42
C LEU A 98 14.81 -8.26 -3.37
N ILE A 99 14.19 -7.42 -2.54
CA ILE A 99 14.77 -6.89 -1.31
C ILE A 99 14.05 -7.57 -0.15
N VAL A 100 14.81 -8.17 0.77
CA VAL A 100 14.27 -8.85 1.94
C VAL A 100 14.76 -8.15 3.20
N TYR A 101 13.83 -7.65 4.01
CA TYR A 101 14.12 -7.19 5.38
C TYR A 101 13.56 -8.21 6.36
N ARG A 102 14.40 -8.77 7.20
CA ARG A 102 14.01 -9.81 8.16
C ARG A 102 14.70 -9.65 9.51
N PRO A 103 14.10 -10.12 10.61
CA PRO A 103 14.78 -10.17 11.90
C PRO A 103 16.11 -10.90 11.79
N ARG A 104 17.14 -10.40 12.47
CA ARG A 104 18.43 -11.06 12.57
C ARG A 104 18.30 -12.43 13.23
N SER A 105 17.50 -12.50 14.30
CA SER A 105 17.16 -13.73 14.99
C SER A 105 15.88 -14.35 14.43
N LYS A 106 15.94 -15.63 14.00
CA LYS A 106 14.75 -16.36 13.53
C LYS A 106 13.67 -16.52 14.60
N GLN A 107 14.06 -16.53 15.88
CA GLN A 107 13.13 -16.63 17.02
C GLN A 107 12.20 -15.41 17.12
N ARG A 108 12.63 -14.26 16.62
CA ARG A 108 11.78 -13.04 16.56
C ARG A 108 10.77 -13.06 15.42
N PHE A 109 10.86 -14.01 14.50
CA PHE A 109 9.95 -14.04 13.35
C PHE A 109 8.50 -14.28 13.78
N SER A 110 7.61 -13.38 13.41
CA SER A 110 6.18 -13.43 13.74
C SER A 110 5.38 -14.55 13.04
N GLY A 111 5.95 -15.16 12.01
CA GLY A 111 5.24 -16.06 11.11
C GLY A 111 4.58 -15.35 9.91
N LYS A 112 4.72 -14.03 9.80
CA LYS A 112 4.09 -13.22 8.77
C LYS A 112 5.11 -12.64 7.80
N VAL A 113 4.81 -12.75 6.51
CA VAL A 113 5.59 -12.12 5.43
C VAL A 113 4.68 -11.15 4.69
N VAL A 114 5.17 -9.94 4.49
CA VAL A 114 4.50 -8.90 3.71
C VAL A 114 5.27 -8.68 2.42
N ALA A 115 4.67 -8.98 1.29
CA ALA A 115 5.22 -8.72 -0.03
C ALA A 115 4.64 -7.43 -0.60
N GLU A 116 5.48 -6.62 -1.25
CA GLU A 116 5.11 -5.39 -1.94
C GLU A 116 5.78 -5.36 -3.30
N CYS A 117 5.05 -4.95 -4.34
CA CYS A 117 5.69 -4.48 -5.57
C CYS A 117 6.33 -3.11 -5.31
N LEU A 118 7.62 -2.94 -5.60
CA LEU A 118 8.29 -1.66 -5.42
C LEU A 118 7.76 -0.61 -6.40
N HIS A 119 7.53 0.60 -5.92
CA HIS A 119 6.83 1.64 -6.70
C HIS A 119 7.65 2.09 -7.90
N PRO A 120 7.09 2.14 -9.12
CA PRO A 120 7.86 2.47 -10.34
C PRO A 120 8.25 3.94 -10.43
N THR A 121 7.55 4.85 -9.75
CA THR A 121 7.91 6.27 -9.66
C THR A 121 8.72 6.54 -8.38
N GLY A 122 9.44 7.64 -8.34
CA GLY A 122 10.27 7.97 -7.17
C GLY A 122 11.46 7.03 -6.95
N GLY A 123 11.90 6.33 -8.01
CA GLY A 123 13.11 5.52 -7.96
C GLY A 123 12.96 4.08 -7.47
N GLY A 124 11.75 3.51 -7.48
CA GLY A 124 11.52 2.12 -7.06
C GLY A 124 11.41 1.96 -5.55
N GLY A 125 10.79 2.92 -4.86
CA GLY A 125 10.68 2.93 -3.41
C GLY A 125 9.73 1.87 -2.86
N SER A 126 10.05 1.38 -1.68
CA SER A 126 9.22 0.47 -0.86
C SER A 126 8.26 1.30 0.00
N LEU A 127 7.12 1.73 -0.56
CA LEU A 127 6.24 2.70 0.10
C LEU A 127 5.67 2.16 1.41
N MET A 128 5.31 0.87 1.45
CA MET A 128 4.77 0.27 2.68
C MET A 128 5.87 0.05 3.72
N TRP A 129 7.10 -0.30 3.30
CA TRP A 129 8.23 -0.34 4.23
C TRP A 129 8.54 1.04 4.77
N ASN A 130 8.59 2.07 3.92
CA ASN A 130 8.85 3.46 4.33
C ASN A 130 7.86 3.94 5.40
N SER A 131 6.59 3.56 5.27
CA SER A 131 5.54 3.94 6.22
C SER A 131 5.52 3.07 7.49
N LEU A 132 5.92 1.81 7.40
CA LEU A 132 5.60 0.79 8.41
C LEU A 132 6.80 0.00 8.92
N HIS A 133 8.04 0.38 8.60
CA HIS A 133 9.23 -0.36 9.06
C HIS A 133 9.29 -0.49 10.59
N GLY A 134 8.88 0.54 11.34
CA GLY A 134 8.77 0.47 12.79
C GLY A 134 7.74 -0.56 13.26
N PHE A 135 6.56 -0.60 12.62
CA PHE A 135 5.53 -1.60 12.91
C PHE A 135 6.00 -3.02 12.57
N PHE A 136 6.51 -3.25 11.35
CA PHE A 136 7.02 -4.56 10.95
C PHE A 136 8.19 -5.01 11.84
N GLY A 137 9.10 -4.06 12.15
CA GLY A 137 10.25 -4.30 13.00
C GLY A 137 9.88 -4.73 14.42
N SER A 138 8.93 -4.04 15.05
CA SER A 138 8.46 -4.37 16.40
C SER A 138 7.73 -5.71 16.47
N HIS A 139 7.00 -6.09 15.40
CA HIS A 139 6.28 -7.35 15.33
C HIS A 139 7.15 -8.54 14.90
N GLY A 140 8.34 -8.31 14.35
CA GLY A 140 9.19 -9.37 13.81
C GLY A 140 8.69 -9.91 12.47
N ASP A 141 8.02 -9.07 11.68
CA ASP A 141 7.53 -9.44 10.36
C ASP A 141 8.67 -9.44 9.35
N ILE A 142 8.58 -10.27 8.31
CA ILE A 142 9.49 -10.21 7.18
C ILE A 142 8.84 -9.41 6.06
N TYR A 143 9.59 -8.45 5.50
CA TYR A 143 9.16 -7.70 4.34
C TYR A 143 9.93 -8.14 3.09
N VAL A 144 9.23 -8.27 1.96
CA VAL A 144 9.81 -8.62 0.66
C VAL A 144 9.35 -7.64 -0.41
N GLY A 145 10.25 -6.78 -0.85
CA GLY A 145 10.03 -5.88 -1.99
C GLY A 145 10.37 -6.57 -3.30
N VAL A 146 9.42 -6.59 -4.25
CA VAL A 146 9.60 -7.14 -5.61
C VAL A 146 9.82 -6.00 -6.58
N GLN A 147 10.96 -5.98 -7.28
CA GLN A 147 11.29 -4.90 -8.21
C GLN A 147 10.29 -4.82 -9.35
N HIS A 148 9.72 -3.62 -9.56
CA HIS A 148 8.83 -3.37 -10.69
C HIS A 148 9.63 -3.36 -12.01
N PRO A 149 9.16 -4.03 -13.07
CA PRO A 149 9.86 -4.07 -14.35
C PRO A 149 10.28 -2.69 -14.89
N LEU A 150 9.41 -1.69 -14.81
CA LEU A 150 9.66 -0.34 -15.32
C LEU A 150 10.87 0.37 -14.68
N THR A 151 11.37 -0.09 -13.56
CA THR A 151 12.54 0.51 -12.88
C THR A 151 13.84 -0.23 -13.12
N ILE A 152 13.81 -1.39 -13.78
CA ILE A 152 14.97 -2.23 -14.05
C ILE A 152 16.00 -1.48 -14.91
N ALA A 153 15.55 -0.78 -15.95
CA ALA A 153 16.46 0.00 -16.79
C ALA A 153 17.23 1.06 -16.00
N GLY A 154 16.57 1.75 -15.07
CA GLY A 154 17.21 2.73 -14.19
C GLY A 154 18.27 2.10 -13.27
N LEU A 155 17.99 0.94 -12.69
CA LEU A 155 18.97 0.21 -11.87
C LEU A 155 20.21 -0.18 -12.69
N LYS A 156 20.02 -0.71 -13.90
CA LYS A 156 21.11 -1.04 -14.82
C LYS A 156 21.99 0.17 -15.18
N THR A 157 21.36 1.33 -15.36
CA THR A 157 22.09 2.57 -15.68
C THR A 157 22.96 3.03 -14.51
N VAL A 158 22.49 2.88 -13.28
CA VAL A 158 23.21 3.35 -12.08
C VAL A 158 24.31 2.38 -11.65
N ASP A 159 24.07 1.07 -11.69
CA ASP A 159 25.07 0.03 -11.38
C ASP A 159 24.88 -1.19 -12.28
N SER A 160 25.43 -1.11 -13.49
CA SER A 160 25.37 -2.19 -14.48
C SER A 160 26.14 -3.44 -14.04
N ALA A 161 27.19 -3.30 -13.23
CA ALA A 161 27.95 -4.44 -12.72
C ALA A 161 27.13 -5.29 -11.76
N ARG A 162 26.24 -4.66 -10.97
CA ARG A 162 25.35 -5.37 -10.03
C ARG A 162 24.05 -5.81 -10.69
N TYR A 163 23.41 -4.95 -11.48
CA TYR A 163 22.05 -5.14 -11.97
C TYR A 163 21.95 -5.49 -13.46
N GLY A 164 23.07 -5.68 -14.14
CA GLY A 164 23.12 -5.94 -15.59
C GLY A 164 22.34 -7.20 -16.02
N SER A 165 22.24 -8.20 -15.15
CA SER A 165 21.52 -9.45 -15.41
C SER A 165 19.99 -9.37 -15.22
N LEU A 166 19.47 -8.28 -14.63
CA LEU A 166 18.01 -8.09 -14.54
C LEU A 166 17.44 -7.93 -15.94
N ASP A 167 16.30 -8.59 -16.22
CA ASP A 167 15.71 -8.55 -17.55
C ASP A 167 14.22 -8.86 -17.54
N PHE A 168 13.50 -8.33 -18.51
CA PHE A 168 12.08 -8.62 -18.75
C PHE A 168 11.73 -8.21 -20.19
N GLU A 169 10.71 -8.83 -20.77
CA GLU A 169 10.24 -8.47 -22.09
C GLU A 169 9.12 -7.41 -22.03
N ASP A 170 8.23 -7.52 -21.06
CA ASP A 170 7.06 -6.64 -20.91
C ASP A 170 6.71 -6.43 -19.44
N ALA A 171 6.21 -5.22 -19.11
CA ALA A 171 5.85 -4.86 -17.74
C ALA A 171 4.76 -5.74 -17.13
N THR A 172 3.87 -6.34 -17.94
CA THR A 172 2.82 -7.23 -17.48
C THR A 172 3.33 -8.59 -16.98
N GLN A 173 4.62 -8.91 -17.19
CA GLN A 173 5.27 -10.04 -16.53
C GLN A 173 5.34 -9.88 -15.00
N LEU A 174 5.07 -8.67 -14.49
CA LEU A 174 4.96 -8.40 -13.05
C LEU A 174 4.04 -9.41 -12.34
N TRP A 175 2.95 -9.80 -12.94
CA TRP A 175 2.00 -10.74 -12.35
C TRP A 175 2.63 -12.12 -12.09
N GLY A 176 3.39 -12.61 -13.06
CA GLY A 176 4.16 -13.84 -12.92
C GLY A 176 5.34 -13.70 -11.94
N MET A 177 5.99 -12.54 -11.90
CA MET A 177 7.06 -12.25 -10.94
C MET A 177 6.54 -12.29 -9.50
N LEU A 178 5.39 -11.65 -9.22
CA LEU A 178 4.73 -11.68 -7.91
C LEU A 178 4.32 -13.11 -7.51
N ALA A 179 3.71 -13.85 -8.43
CA ALA A 179 3.31 -15.24 -8.19
C ALA A 179 4.51 -16.13 -7.86
N LYS A 180 5.59 -16.04 -8.65
CA LYS A 180 6.81 -16.83 -8.44
C LYS A 180 7.56 -16.43 -7.17
N THR A 181 7.59 -15.13 -6.85
CA THR A 181 8.14 -14.65 -5.58
C THR A 181 7.38 -15.25 -4.40
N GLY A 182 6.06 -15.18 -4.41
CA GLY A 182 5.24 -15.75 -3.34
C GLY A 182 5.39 -17.27 -3.22
N ALA A 183 5.50 -17.98 -4.35
CA ALA A 183 5.75 -19.42 -4.37
C ALA A 183 7.16 -19.77 -3.83
N ALA A 184 8.18 -18.99 -4.19
CA ALA A 184 9.55 -19.15 -3.67
C ALA A 184 9.62 -18.88 -2.15
N ILE A 185 8.88 -17.88 -1.66
CA ILE A 185 8.78 -17.55 -0.23
C ILE A 185 8.16 -18.73 0.54
N LYS A 186 7.02 -19.25 0.09
CA LYS A 186 6.32 -20.36 0.74
C LYS A 186 6.97 -21.73 0.48
N GLY A 187 7.90 -21.81 -0.46
CA GLY A 187 8.60 -23.05 -0.81
C GLY A 187 9.64 -23.44 0.25
N GLU A 188 9.76 -24.75 0.50
CA GLU A 188 10.78 -25.32 1.41
C GLU A 188 12.08 -25.69 0.69
N GLY A 189 12.16 -25.46 -0.62
CA GLY A 189 13.30 -25.82 -1.45
C GLY A 189 14.59 -25.07 -1.09
N ALA A 190 15.74 -25.61 -1.54
CA ALA A 190 17.06 -25.01 -1.32
C ALA A 190 17.18 -23.57 -1.85
N GLY A 191 16.33 -23.19 -2.82
CA GLY A 191 16.25 -21.85 -3.41
C GLY A 191 15.29 -20.88 -2.70
N SER A 192 14.68 -21.23 -1.55
CA SER A 192 13.84 -20.27 -0.84
C SER A 192 14.68 -19.24 -0.09
N PRO A 193 14.41 -17.91 -0.25
CA PRO A 193 15.10 -16.86 0.52
C PRO A 193 14.79 -16.94 2.02
N LEU A 194 13.72 -17.61 2.38
CA LEU A 194 13.25 -17.77 3.75
C LEU A 194 13.31 -19.22 4.25
N ARG A 195 14.27 -19.99 3.74
CA ARG A 195 14.47 -21.38 4.18
C ARG A 195 14.65 -21.47 5.70
N GLY A 196 13.84 -22.33 6.32
CA GLY A 196 13.87 -22.56 7.76
C GLY A 196 13.08 -21.54 8.58
N TYR A 197 12.32 -20.66 7.92
CA TYR A 197 11.28 -19.85 8.55
C TYR A 197 9.91 -20.55 8.41
N ARG A 198 9.16 -20.64 9.51
CA ARG A 198 7.80 -21.19 9.49
C ARG A 198 6.81 -20.10 9.11
N ILE A 199 6.56 -19.93 7.82
CA ILE A 199 5.63 -18.93 7.32
C ILE A 199 4.19 -19.39 7.55
N ARG A 200 3.43 -18.62 8.32
CA ARG A 200 2.01 -18.86 8.56
C ARG A 200 1.14 -18.09 7.55
N HIS A 201 1.51 -16.84 7.29
CA HIS A 201 0.77 -15.98 6.38
C HIS A 201 1.71 -15.20 5.46
N LEU A 202 1.36 -15.15 4.19
CA LEU A 202 1.99 -14.30 3.18
C LEU A 202 0.93 -13.34 2.64
N LEU A 203 1.15 -12.04 2.85
CA LEU A 203 0.26 -10.98 2.42
C LEU A 203 0.84 -10.25 1.22
N LEU A 204 0.00 -9.81 0.28
CA LEU A 204 0.39 -8.88 -0.78
C LEU A 204 -0.22 -7.51 -0.50
N THR A 205 0.61 -6.48 -0.53
CA THR A 205 0.22 -5.10 -0.30
C THR A 205 0.83 -4.17 -1.33
N GLY A 206 0.42 -2.93 -1.32
CA GLY A 206 0.98 -1.85 -2.11
C GLY A 206 0.20 -0.57 -1.87
N TYR A 207 0.82 0.56 -2.22
CA TYR A 207 0.26 1.89 -2.08
C TYR A 207 0.29 2.61 -3.44
N SER A 208 -0.74 3.39 -3.76
CA SER A 208 -0.81 4.13 -5.03
C SER A 208 -0.74 3.18 -6.23
N TYR A 209 0.15 3.40 -7.18
CA TYR A 209 0.35 2.53 -8.33
C TYR A 209 0.54 1.05 -7.94
N THR A 210 1.24 0.77 -6.85
CA THR A 210 1.43 -0.61 -6.38
C THR A 210 0.23 -1.14 -5.60
N GLY A 211 -0.61 -0.26 -5.05
CA GLY A 211 -1.96 -0.59 -4.61
C GLY A 211 -2.84 -1.06 -5.76
N VAL A 212 -2.79 -0.34 -6.91
CA VAL A 212 -3.44 -0.78 -8.17
C VAL A 212 -2.89 -2.12 -8.62
N ALA A 213 -1.57 -2.33 -8.58
CA ALA A 213 -0.97 -3.63 -8.93
C ALA A 213 -1.46 -4.75 -8.01
N THR A 214 -1.57 -4.49 -6.70
CA THR A 214 -2.11 -5.44 -5.72
C THR A 214 -3.57 -5.79 -6.01
N ALA A 215 -4.42 -4.79 -6.28
CA ALA A 215 -5.82 -4.98 -6.63
C ALA A 215 -5.98 -5.73 -7.97
N THR A 216 -5.15 -5.42 -8.96
CA THR A 216 -5.12 -6.12 -10.26
C THR A 216 -4.73 -7.59 -10.08
N PHE A 217 -3.67 -7.88 -9.33
CA PHE A 217 -3.29 -9.26 -9.02
C PHE A 217 -4.43 -10.02 -8.32
N ALA A 218 -5.03 -9.40 -7.32
CA ALA A 218 -6.16 -9.97 -6.58
C ALA A 218 -7.35 -10.27 -7.51
N ASN A 219 -7.68 -9.34 -8.39
CA ASN A 219 -8.83 -9.47 -9.28
C ASN A 219 -8.63 -10.52 -10.39
N TYR A 220 -7.44 -10.59 -10.99
CA TYR A 220 -7.25 -11.28 -12.24
C TYR A 220 -6.31 -12.50 -12.16
N HIS A 221 -5.42 -12.54 -11.16
CA HIS A 221 -4.40 -13.57 -11.09
C HIS A 221 -4.52 -14.48 -9.86
N HIS A 222 -5.24 -14.06 -8.80
CA HIS A 222 -5.37 -14.83 -7.56
C HIS A 222 -5.88 -16.26 -7.77
N GLN A 223 -6.89 -16.45 -8.65
CA GLN A 223 -7.50 -17.77 -8.86
C GLN A 223 -6.55 -18.75 -9.56
N GLU A 224 -5.65 -18.26 -10.39
CA GLU A 224 -4.72 -19.09 -11.18
C GLU A 224 -3.35 -19.21 -10.52
N ALA A 225 -2.94 -18.20 -9.73
CA ALA A 225 -1.68 -18.20 -9.00
C ALA A 225 -1.79 -19.07 -7.74
N LYS A 226 -1.56 -20.38 -7.91
CA LYS A 226 -1.61 -21.38 -6.82
C LYS A 226 -0.26 -22.03 -6.60
N LEU A 227 -0.07 -22.52 -5.38
CA LEU A 227 1.01 -23.44 -5.06
C LEU A 227 0.75 -24.80 -5.74
N PRO A 228 1.78 -25.66 -5.88
CA PRO A 228 1.62 -26.99 -6.50
C PRO A 228 0.57 -27.87 -5.82
N ASP A 229 0.28 -27.65 -4.55
CA ASP A 229 -0.74 -28.36 -3.76
C ASP A 229 -2.14 -27.72 -3.84
N GLY A 230 -2.33 -26.70 -4.69
CA GLY A 230 -3.58 -26.00 -4.88
C GLY A 230 -3.88 -24.89 -3.88
N ARG A 231 -3.08 -24.70 -2.84
CA ARG A 231 -3.24 -23.61 -1.88
C ARG A 231 -2.98 -22.24 -2.54
N ASN A 232 -3.59 -21.21 -1.98
CA ASN A 232 -3.33 -19.82 -2.40
C ASN A 232 -1.87 -19.44 -2.13
N ILE A 233 -1.26 -18.71 -3.05
CA ILE A 233 0.07 -18.10 -2.82
C ILE A 233 -0.04 -17.03 -1.75
N PHE A 234 -0.97 -16.08 -1.91
CA PHE A 234 -1.20 -15.03 -0.91
C PHE A 234 -2.43 -15.37 -0.07
N ASP A 235 -2.31 -15.16 1.24
CA ASP A 235 -3.35 -15.46 2.23
C ASP A 235 -4.26 -14.26 2.49
N ALA A 236 -3.83 -13.05 2.12
CA ALA A 236 -4.61 -11.81 2.20
C ALA A 236 -4.05 -10.73 1.28
N TYR A 237 -4.89 -9.73 0.98
CA TYR A 237 -4.53 -8.55 0.18
C TYR A 237 -4.84 -7.25 0.94
N LEU A 238 -3.89 -6.30 0.87
CA LEU A 238 -4.07 -4.94 1.40
C LEU A 238 -3.71 -3.90 0.31
N PRO A 239 -4.54 -3.75 -0.74
CA PRO A 239 -4.37 -2.65 -1.69
C PRO A 239 -4.73 -1.34 -1.00
N MET A 240 -3.84 -0.34 -1.07
CA MET A 240 -4.01 0.96 -0.43
C MET A 240 -3.85 2.09 -1.45
N ALA A 241 -4.67 3.12 -1.32
CA ALA A 241 -4.70 4.27 -2.23
C ALA A 241 -4.82 3.87 -3.71
N ASP A 242 -5.63 2.84 -3.98
CA ASP A 242 -5.73 2.18 -5.28
C ASP A 242 -6.95 2.60 -6.10
N ALA A 243 -7.97 3.16 -5.45
CA ALA A 243 -9.25 3.60 -6.03
C ALA A 243 -9.98 2.58 -6.93
N GLN A 244 -9.54 1.32 -7.00
CA GLN A 244 -10.12 0.30 -7.87
C GLN A 244 -11.20 -0.52 -7.18
N TYR A 245 -12.06 -1.15 -7.94
CA TYR A 245 -12.94 -2.19 -7.42
C TYR A 245 -12.16 -3.48 -7.17
N VAL A 246 -12.42 -4.13 -6.04
CA VAL A 246 -11.88 -5.47 -5.75
C VAL A 246 -13.04 -6.45 -5.61
N ARG A 247 -13.06 -7.48 -6.48
CA ARG A 247 -14.09 -8.51 -6.50
C ARG A 247 -14.07 -9.37 -5.22
N PRO A 248 -15.17 -10.10 -4.90
CA PRO A 248 -15.15 -11.09 -3.84
C PRO A 248 -14.08 -12.17 -4.07
N LEU A 249 -13.28 -12.44 -3.04
CA LEU A 249 -12.23 -13.45 -3.06
C LEU A 249 -12.45 -14.49 -1.95
N ASN A 250 -11.74 -15.61 -2.06
CA ASN A 250 -11.73 -16.65 -1.02
C ASN A 250 -10.71 -16.40 0.10
N VAL A 251 -10.05 -15.23 0.09
CA VAL A 251 -9.12 -14.74 1.12
C VAL A 251 -9.52 -13.34 1.58
N PRO A 252 -9.12 -12.91 2.79
CA PRO A 252 -9.38 -11.57 3.27
C PRO A 252 -8.78 -10.47 2.40
N VAL A 253 -9.54 -9.40 2.21
CA VAL A 253 -9.12 -8.16 1.56
C VAL A 253 -9.48 -6.99 2.45
N MET A 254 -8.53 -6.10 2.68
CA MET A 254 -8.74 -4.84 3.40
C MET A 254 -8.17 -3.70 2.59
N ARG A 255 -9.00 -2.71 2.29
CA ARG A 255 -8.64 -1.57 1.45
C ARG A 255 -8.59 -0.29 2.27
N LEU A 256 -7.65 0.58 1.88
CA LEU A 256 -7.53 1.94 2.37
C LEU A 256 -7.57 2.90 1.18
N ASN A 257 -8.46 3.88 1.23
CA ASN A 257 -8.41 5.03 0.33
C ASN A 257 -8.36 6.32 1.16
N THR A 258 -7.53 7.26 0.72
CA THR A 258 -7.53 8.62 1.25
C THR A 258 -8.69 9.40 0.66
N GLN A 259 -8.97 10.58 1.19
CA GLN A 259 -9.96 11.47 0.59
C GLN A 259 -9.57 11.89 -0.83
N SER A 260 -8.28 12.03 -1.14
CA SER A 260 -7.81 12.27 -2.51
C SER A 260 -8.17 11.13 -3.47
N ASP A 261 -8.07 9.88 -3.01
CA ASP A 261 -8.24 8.72 -3.88
C ASP A 261 -9.69 8.57 -4.34
N TYR A 262 -10.64 8.79 -3.45
CA TYR A 262 -12.04 8.68 -3.84
C TYR A 262 -12.53 9.86 -4.68
N ASN A 263 -12.02 11.07 -4.42
CA ASN A 263 -12.35 12.29 -5.19
C ASN A 263 -11.65 12.34 -6.55
N GLY A 264 -10.32 12.16 -6.53
CA GLY A 264 -9.47 12.40 -7.71
C GLY A 264 -9.35 11.22 -8.66
N PHE A 265 -9.52 9.98 -8.16
CA PHE A 265 -9.27 8.76 -8.94
C PHE A 265 -10.52 7.90 -9.15
N GLY A 266 -11.70 8.43 -8.86
CA GLY A 266 -12.97 7.74 -9.10
C GLY A 266 -13.27 6.61 -8.12
N GLY A 267 -12.64 6.60 -6.96
CA GLY A 267 -12.83 5.57 -5.93
C GLY A 267 -14.26 5.42 -5.43
N LEU A 268 -15.07 6.50 -5.50
CA LEU A 268 -16.48 6.48 -5.13
C LEU A 268 -17.27 5.37 -5.84
N LYS A 269 -17.04 5.15 -7.13
CA LYS A 269 -17.73 4.14 -7.94
C LYS A 269 -17.34 2.72 -7.55
N ASN A 270 -16.27 2.56 -6.79
CA ASN A 270 -15.63 1.30 -6.47
C ASN A 270 -15.88 0.85 -5.02
N ARG A 271 -16.78 1.54 -4.32
CA ARG A 271 -17.31 1.10 -3.04
C ARG A 271 -18.17 -0.16 -3.23
N ARG A 272 -18.02 -1.09 -2.31
CA ARG A 272 -18.95 -2.23 -2.21
C ARG A 272 -19.23 -2.56 -0.75
N PRO A 273 -20.36 -3.26 -0.44
CA PRO A 273 -20.69 -3.69 0.90
C PRO A 273 -19.64 -4.64 1.48
N ASP A 274 -19.56 -4.66 2.80
CA ASP A 274 -18.81 -5.66 3.55
C ASP A 274 -19.33 -7.07 3.26
N ASP A 275 -18.42 -8.01 3.29
CA ASP A 275 -18.72 -9.42 3.37
C ASP A 275 -17.83 -10.12 4.42
N ALA A 276 -17.87 -11.44 4.49
CA ALA A 276 -17.08 -12.21 5.46
C ALA A 276 -15.54 -12.05 5.28
N ARG A 277 -15.08 -11.50 4.15
CA ARG A 277 -13.66 -11.38 3.79
C ARG A 277 -13.29 -10.03 3.18
N TYR A 278 -14.13 -9.00 3.31
CA TYR A 278 -13.86 -7.71 2.70
C TYR A 278 -14.16 -6.56 3.64
N ARG A 279 -13.23 -5.59 3.70
CA ARG A 279 -13.39 -4.28 4.34
C ARG A 279 -12.78 -3.19 3.48
N HIS A 280 -13.39 -2.01 3.51
CA HIS A 280 -12.91 -0.84 2.79
C HIS A 280 -13.07 0.42 3.64
N TYR A 281 -12.00 1.14 3.87
CA TYR A 281 -11.97 2.34 4.69
C TYR A 281 -11.54 3.54 3.89
N GLU A 282 -12.24 4.66 4.10
CA GLU A 282 -11.87 5.96 3.57
C GLU A 282 -11.51 6.89 4.72
N PHE A 283 -10.40 7.62 4.55
CA PHE A 283 -9.82 8.46 5.60
C PHE A 283 -10.05 9.93 5.25
N ALA A 284 -10.97 10.59 6.01
CA ALA A 284 -11.32 11.98 5.85
C ALA A 284 -10.14 12.88 6.21
N GLY A 285 -9.86 13.88 5.37
CA GLY A 285 -8.74 14.82 5.53
C GLY A 285 -7.38 14.28 5.08
N ALA A 286 -7.27 12.98 4.77
CA ALA A 286 -6.02 12.40 4.31
C ALA A 286 -5.78 12.70 2.83
N ALA A 287 -4.60 13.25 2.50
CA ALA A 287 -4.12 13.37 1.13
C ALA A 287 -3.44 12.09 0.67
N HIS A 288 -3.33 11.89 -0.66
CA HIS A 288 -2.67 10.72 -1.24
C HIS A 288 -1.20 10.61 -0.84
N VAL A 289 -0.46 11.73 -0.88
CA VAL A 289 0.91 11.76 -0.39
C VAL A 289 0.91 11.96 1.12
N ALA A 290 1.24 10.88 1.83
CA ALA A 290 1.31 10.87 3.28
C ALA A 290 2.63 11.46 3.80
N VAL A 291 2.62 11.97 5.03
CA VAL A 291 3.84 12.30 5.76
C VAL A 291 4.55 11.00 6.18
N PRO A 292 5.89 10.96 6.18
CA PRO A 292 6.63 9.82 6.70
C PRO A 292 6.44 9.68 8.22
N PRO A 293 6.60 8.46 8.77
CA PRO A 293 6.69 8.30 10.23
C PRO A 293 7.90 9.07 10.79
N PRO A 294 7.93 9.35 12.09
CA PRO A 294 9.11 9.89 12.75
C PRO A 294 10.34 9.00 12.49
N ALA A 295 11.51 9.64 12.42
CA ALA A 295 12.76 8.91 12.25
C ALA A 295 12.99 7.97 13.44
N ASP A 296 13.43 6.76 13.13
CA ASP A 296 13.85 5.75 14.13
C ASP A 296 15.30 5.28 13.88
N ALA A 297 15.65 4.13 14.42
CA ALA A 297 16.99 3.56 14.26
C ALA A 297 17.24 2.93 12.88
N ALA A 298 16.21 2.73 12.05
CA ALA A 298 16.38 2.34 10.65
C ALA A 298 16.68 3.57 9.80
N LYS A 299 17.62 3.45 8.86
CA LYS A 299 18.05 4.57 8.04
C LYS A 299 17.60 4.39 6.60
N PRO A 300 16.89 5.37 6.04
CA PRO A 300 16.52 5.32 4.63
C PRO A 300 17.78 5.32 3.75
N PRO A 301 17.70 4.74 2.55
CA PRO A 301 18.78 4.81 1.59
C PRO A 301 19.03 6.25 1.16
N ALA A 302 20.27 6.53 0.70
CA ALA A 302 20.56 7.80 0.05
C ALA A 302 19.60 8.01 -1.13
N ALA A 303 19.12 9.24 -1.27
CA ALA A 303 18.25 9.61 -2.38
C ALA A 303 18.98 9.42 -3.72
N ILE A 304 18.56 8.43 -4.47
CA ILE A 304 19.05 8.17 -5.82
C ILE A 304 17.96 8.54 -6.80
N LYS A 305 18.26 9.48 -7.71
CA LYS A 305 17.36 9.75 -8.83
C LYS A 305 17.56 8.65 -9.88
N LEU A 306 16.74 7.63 -9.85
CA LEU A 306 16.63 6.75 -11.01
C LEU A 306 15.99 7.53 -12.16
N PRO A 307 16.46 7.34 -13.40
CA PRO A 307 15.78 7.90 -14.56
C PRO A 307 14.31 7.49 -14.53
N SER A 308 13.42 8.45 -14.65
CA SER A 308 11.97 8.17 -14.74
C SER A 308 11.67 7.43 -16.01
N ALA A 309 10.70 6.53 -15.98
CA ALA A 309 10.18 5.94 -17.20
C ALA A 309 9.66 7.07 -18.13
N PRO A 310 9.88 6.98 -19.44
CA PRO A 310 9.39 7.98 -20.37
C PRO A 310 7.88 8.24 -20.19
N GLY A 311 7.51 9.52 -20.14
CA GLY A 311 6.09 9.92 -20.03
C GLY A 311 5.51 9.96 -18.61
N GLN A 312 6.30 9.67 -17.57
CA GLN A 312 5.83 9.85 -16.20
C GLN A 312 6.01 11.31 -15.75
N PRO A 313 4.94 11.98 -15.31
CA PRO A 313 5.05 13.35 -14.83
C PRO A 313 5.85 13.40 -13.52
N HIS A 314 6.75 14.37 -13.46
CA HIS A 314 7.45 14.72 -12.22
C HIS A 314 6.64 15.78 -11.47
N PHE A 315 6.13 15.44 -10.30
CA PHE A 315 5.52 16.42 -9.39
C PHE A 315 6.38 16.52 -8.15
N SER A 316 6.77 17.74 -7.79
CA SER A 316 7.32 18.00 -6.47
C SER A 316 6.25 18.59 -5.57
N ALA A 317 6.27 18.23 -4.29
CA ALA A 317 5.41 18.88 -3.29
C ALA A 317 5.64 20.40 -3.24
N ALA A 318 6.84 20.87 -3.60
CA ALA A 318 7.19 22.29 -3.64
C ALA A 318 6.41 23.04 -4.74
N ASP A 319 6.30 22.44 -5.94
CA ASP A 319 5.58 23.04 -7.05
C ASP A 319 4.08 23.14 -6.74
N CYS A 320 3.53 22.14 -6.07
CA CYS A 320 2.12 22.09 -5.71
C CYS A 320 1.73 23.09 -4.61
N ARG A 321 2.66 23.48 -3.75
CA ARG A 321 2.39 24.49 -2.70
C ARG A 321 1.97 25.86 -3.25
N GLN A 322 2.39 26.21 -4.46
CA GLN A 322 2.01 27.47 -5.10
C GLN A 322 0.49 27.53 -5.40
N GLY A 323 -0.18 26.38 -5.55
CA GLY A 323 -1.61 26.30 -5.76
C GLY A 323 -2.45 26.17 -4.48
N PHE A 324 -1.82 26.15 -3.29
CA PHE A 324 -2.54 26.09 -2.02
C PHE A 324 -3.02 27.46 -1.56
N PRO A 325 -4.08 27.53 -0.73
CA PRO A 325 -4.53 28.80 -0.14
C PRO A 325 -3.39 29.48 0.63
N PRO A 326 -3.28 30.83 0.56
CA PRO A 326 -2.24 31.54 1.30
C PRO A 326 -2.25 31.24 2.79
N GLY A 327 -1.08 31.02 3.38
CA GLY A 327 -0.93 30.66 4.78
C GLY A 327 -1.18 29.19 5.13
N SER A 328 -1.53 28.37 4.14
CA SER A 328 -1.66 26.92 4.35
C SER A 328 -0.34 26.25 4.67
N LEU A 329 -0.43 25.21 5.49
CA LEU A 329 0.65 24.28 5.78
C LEU A 329 0.48 22.99 4.94
N PRO A 330 1.53 22.19 4.72
CA PRO A 330 1.38 20.86 4.15
C PRO A 330 0.42 20.01 4.99
N ASN A 331 -0.34 19.13 4.34
CA ASN A 331 -1.17 18.15 5.02
C ASN A 331 -0.28 17.23 5.88
N ASP A 332 -0.56 17.11 7.16
CA ASP A 332 0.21 16.34 8.14
C ASP A 332 -0.54 15.12 8.67
N TYR A 333 -1.54 14.67 7.93
CA TYR A 333 -2.32 13.51 8.32
C TYR A 333 -1.41 12.27 8.46
N PRO A 334 -1.32 11.66 9.68
CA PRO A 334 -0.35 10.60 9.95
C PRO A 334 -0.88 9.24 9.48
N LEU A 335 -0.93 9.03 8.18
CA LEU A 335 -1.53 7.85 7.56
C LEU A 335 -0.85 6.53 8.00
N TYR A 336 0.45 6.58 8.34
CA TYR A 336 1.19 5.42 8.83
C TYR A 336 0.59 4.81 10.12
N LEU A 337 -0.04 5.62 10.99
CA LEU A 337 -0.68 5.12 12.21
C LEU A 337 -1.91 4.26 11.89
N VAL A 338 -2.73 4.69 10.95
CA VAL A 338 -3.91 3.91 10.53
C VAL A 338 -3.52 2.70 9.69
N GLN A 339 -2.48 2.82 8.86
CA GLN A 339 -1.92 1.67 8.13
C GLN A 339 -1.42 0.59 9.09
N ALA A 340 -0.70 0.95 10.16
CA ALA A 340 -0.26 0.02 11.21
C ALA A 340 -1.46 -0.69 11.87
N ALA A 341 -2.51 0.05 12.23
CA ALA A 341 -3.73 -0.52 12.78
C ALA A 341 -4.43 -1.47 11.80
N MET A 342 -4.44 -1.15 10.51
CA MET A 342 -4.99 -2.03 9.48
C MET A 342 -4.21 -3.36 9.39
N PHE A 343 -2.88 -3.33 9.39
CA PHE A 343 -2.09 -4.56 9.42
C PHE A 343 -2.36 -5.36 10.70
N SER A 344 -2.42 -4.72 11.87
CA SER A 344 -2.78 -5.37 13.12
C SER A 344 -4.17 -6.02 13.06
N ASN A 345 -5.17 -5.32 12.51
CA ASN A 345 -6.51 -5.85 12.31
C ASN A 345 -6.53 -7.04 11.33
N MET A 346 -5.75 -6.98 10.24
CA MET A 346 -5.61 -8.09 9.31
C MET A 346 -4.97 -9.31 9.98
N TYR A 347 -3.95 -9.10 10.81
CA TYR A 347 -3.32 -10.18 11.57
C TYR A 347 -4.30 -10.85 12.55
N GLN A 348 -5.11 -10.06 13.26
CA GLN A 348 -6.16 -10.60 14.12
C GLN A 348 -7.23 -11.36 13.31
N TRP A 349 -7.54 -10.88 12.12
CA TRP A 349 -8.51 -11.57 11.24
C TRP A 349 -7.98 -12.94 10.79
N LEU A 350 -6.70 -13.00 10.38
CA LEU A 350 -6.05 -14.24 9.93
C LEU A 350 -5.80 -15.22 11.08
N ASP A 351 -5.22 -14.75 12.20
CA ASP A 351 -4.80 -15.60 13.31
C ASP A 351 -5.95 -15.98 14.24
N LEU A 352 -6.87 -15.05 14.51
CA LEU A 352 -7.90 -15.18 15.56
C LEU A 352 -9.33 -15.20 15.00
N ARG A 353 -9.50 -15.04 13.70
CA ARG A 353 -10.81 -14.86 13.04
C ARG A 353 -11.61 -13.67 13.59
N ARG A 354 -10.94 -12.73 14.24
CA ARG A 354 -11.55 -11.51 14.73
C ARG A 354 -11.69 -10.52 13.58
N ALA A 355 -12.91 -10.33 13.10
CA ALA A 355 -13.19 -9.41 12.00
C ALA A 355 -12.71 -7.99 12.34
N PRO A 356 -12.15 -7.25 11.37
CA PRO A 356 -11.86 -5.83 11.50
C PRO A 356 -13.14 -5.01 11.69
N PRO A 357 -13.04 -3.73 12.08
CA PRO A 357 -14.18 -2.82 12.06
C PRO A 357 -14.92 -2.86 10.71
N SER A 358 -16.21 -2.58 10.71
CA SER A 358 -16.98 -2.45 9.46
C SER A 358 -16.45 -1.31 8.59
N SER A 359 -16.68 -1.42 7.29
CA SER A 359 -16.30 -0.36 6.33
C SER A 359 -16.92 0.98 6.68
N VAL A 360 -16.14 2.03 6.52
CA VAL A 360 -16.57 3.41 6.79
C VAL A 360 -16.18 4.27 5.58
N PHE A 361 -17.17 5.02 5.08
CA PHE A 361 -17.01 5.85 3.88
C PHE A 361 -17.22 7.32 4.18
N ILE A 362 -16.51 8.17 3.46
CA ILE A 362 -16.73 9.62 3.45
C ILE A 362 -18.13 9.90 2.89
N GLU A 363 -18.86 10.80 3.51
CA GLU A 363 -20.20 11.15 3.08
C GLU A 363 -20.16 12.01 1.82
N THR A 364 -21.11 11.76 0.91
CA THR A 364 -21.20 12.45 -0.37
C THR A 364 -22.61 12.93 -0.63
N ASN A 365 -22.75 14.04 -1.36
CA ASN A 365 -24.03 14.48 -1.93
C ASN A 365 -24.43 13.60 -3.13
N ALA A 366 -25.59 13.87 -3.71
CA ALA A 366 -26.13 13.12 -4.84
C ALA A 366 -25.23 13.17 -6.10
N GLU A 367 -24.47 14.23 -6.25
CA GLU A 367 -23.53 14.45 -7.36
C GLU A 367 -22.15 13.81 -7.09
N GLY A 368 -21.95 13.19 -5.92
CA GLY A 368 -20.69 12.56 -5.53
C GLY A 368 -19.66 13.52 -4.91
N GLY A 369 -20.03 14.76 -4.66
CA GLY A 369 -19.20 15.75 -3.96
C GLY A 369 -19.11 15.42 -2.45
N THR A 370 -17.94 15.66 -1.84
CA THR A 370 -17.74 15.48 -0.40
C THR A 370 -18.67 16.38 0.42
N LEU A 371 -19.41 15.82 1.36
CA LEU A 371 -20.11 16.61 2.37
C LEU A 371 -19.10 17.11 3.41
N LEU A 372 -19.20 18.40 3.72
CA LEU A 372 -18.31 19.05 4.70
C LEU A 372 -19.10 19.38 5.96
N ASP A 373 -18.43 19.33 7.11
CA ASP A 373 -18.97 19.84 8.37
C ASP A 373 -18.90 21.38 8.42
N ASP A 374 -19.41 21.95 9.51
CA ASP A 374 -19.42 23.40 9.75
C ASP A 374 -18.01 24.05 9.87
N LYS A 375 -16.98 23.23 9.92
CA LYS A 375 -15.57 23.63 9.97
C LYS A 375 -14.84 23.42 8.64
N GLY A 376 -15.56 22.96 7.62
CA GLY A 376 -15.05 22.73 6.27
C GLY A 376 -14.28 21.43 6.10
N ASN A 377 -14.37 20.49 7.06
CA ASN A 377 -13.76 19.15 6.97
C ASN A 377 -14.76 18.11 6.51
N ALA A 378 -14.27 17.04 5.84
CA ALA A 378 -15.11 15.98 5.33
C ALA A 378 -15.88 15.26 6.44
N GLN A 379 -17.17 14.98 6.19
CA GLN A 379 -18.03 14.17 7.03
C GLN A 379 -17.91 12.69 6.67
N GLY A 380 -18.22 11.81 7.62
CA GLY A 380 -18.05 10.37 7.43
C GLY A 380 -16.60 9.94 7.33
N GLY A 381 -16.39 8.72 6.89
CA GLY A 381 -15.05 8.13 6.85
C GLY A 381 -14.43 7.94 8.23
N VAL A 382 -13.19 7.47 8.25
CA VAL A 382 -12.39 7.44 9.48
C VAL A 382 -11.78 8.82 9.68
N ARG A 383 -12.07 9.45 10.82
CA ARG A 383 -11.64 10.81 11.17
C ARG A 383 -10.66 10.73 12.34
N LEU A 384 -9.39 11.07 12.09
CA LEU A 384 -8.40 11.28 13.16
C LEU A 384 -8.60 12.66 13.82
N PRO A 385 -7.97 12.94 14.97
CA PRO A 385 -8.12 14.22 15.69
C PRO A 385 -7.87 15.46 14.83
N GLN A 386 -7.07 15.36 13.79
CA GLN A 386 -6.87 16.42 12.80
C GLN A 386 -8.20 16.91 12.17
N VAL A 387 -9.17 16.01 12.05
CA VAL A 387 -10.46 16.25 11.40
C VAL A 387 -11.63 16.24 12.38
N SER A 388 -11.60 15.39 13.41
CA SER A 388 -12.68 15.25 14.40
C SER A 388 -12.63 16.31 15.50
N VAL A 389 -11.43 16.80 15.83
CA VAL A 389 -11.18 17.90 16.81
C VAL A 389 -10.27 18.93 16.14
N PRO A 390 -10.75 19.61 15.07
CA PRO A 390 -9.87 20.33 14.16
C PRO A 390 -9.42 21.68 14.70
N THR A 391 -8.16 22.04 14.45
CA THR A 391 -7.62 23.41 14.51
C THR A 391 -7.26 23.93 13.11
N ALA A 392 -7.66 23.20 12.08
CA ALA A 392 -7.45 23.56 10.68
C ALA A 392 -8.54 22.94 9.81
N LYS A 393 -8.73 23.50 8.63
CA LYS A 393 -9.45 22.87 7.53
C LYS A 393 -8.46 22.08 6.68
N TYR A 394 -8.75 20.81 6.39
CA TYR A 394 -7.92 19.94 5.59
C TYR A 394 -8.39 19.88 4.14
N GLY A 395 -7.55 20.36 3.23
CA GLY A 395 -7.71 20.19 1.79
C GLY A 395 -6.87 19.02 1.30
N VAL A 396 -7.42 18.22 0.37
CA VAL A 396 -6.78 16.96 -0.07
C VAL A 396 -6.27 16.98 -1.50
N GLY A 397 -6.23 18.13 -2.11
CA GLY A 397 -5.68 18.36 -3.44
C GLY A 397 -6.03 19.74 -3.93
N SER A 398 -5.21 20.25 -4.82
CA SER A 398 -5.52 21.42 -5.65
C SER A 398 -5.84 20.94 -7.07
N THR A 399 -5.65 21.77 -8.07
CA THR A 399 -5.97 21.44 -9.46
C THR A 399 -4.97 20.45 -10.08
N ASP A 400 -5.43 19.67 -11.03
CA ASP A 400 -4.65 18.83 -11.97
C ASP A 400 -3.60 17.92 -11.31
N ALA A 401 -2.34 18.18 -11.62
CA ALA A 401 -1.19 17.41 -11.19
C ALA A 401 -0.96 17.39 -9.67
N CYS A 402 -1.54 18.35 -8.95
CA CYS A 402 -1.39 18.49 -7.51
C CYS A 402 -2.53 17.84 -6.71
N VAL A 403 -3.38 17.07 -7.34
CA VAL A 403 -4.44 16.26 -6.70
C VAL A 403 -3.90 15.28 -5.64
N LEU A 404 -2.61 14.93 -5.71
CA LEU A 404 -1.97 14.02 -4.77
C LEU A 404 -1.56 14.69 -3.45
N PHE A 405 -1.36 16.01 -3.46
CA PHE A 405 -0.81 16.76 -2.32
C PHE A 405 -1.91 17.54 -1.63
N GLY A 406 -2.02 17.36 -0.33
CA GLY A 406 -2.97 18.09 0.50
C GLY A 406 -2.33 19.20 1.31
N TYR A 407 -3.20 20.01 1.89
CA TYR A 407 -2.83 21.12 2.76
C TYR A 407 -3.73 21.19 3.99
N ALA A 408 -3.30 21.95 4.98
CA ALA A 408 -4.10 22.34 6.12
C ALA A 408 -4.13 23.87 6.22
N GLU A 409 -5.32 24.45 6.29
CA GLU A 409 -5.56 25.87 6.55
C GLU A 409 -5.77 26.04 8.05
N PRO A 410 -4.79 26.57 8.83
CA PRO A 410 -4.96 26.75 10.27
C PRO A 410 -6.08 27.73 10.58
N PHE A 411 -6.88 27.41 11.59
CA PHE A 411 -7.86 28.37 12.08
C PHE A 411 -7.17 29.55 12.77
N PRO A 412 -7.72 30.77 12.67
CA PRO A 412 -7.30 31.85 13.55
C PRO A 412 -7.42 31.48 15.02
N ALA A 413 -6.52 31.97 15.88
CA ALA A 413 -6.52 31.68 17.31
C ALA A 413 -7.88 31.92 17.99
N ALA A 414 -8.56 33.02 17.62
CA ALA A 414 -9.90 33.32 18.13
C ALA A 414 -10.94 32.26 17.78
N VAL A 415 -10.83 31.59 16.62
CA VAL A 415 -11.73 30.48 16.23
C VAL A 415 -11.45 29.26 17.09
N SER A 416 -10.19 28.91 17.29
CA SER A 416 -9.79 27.79 18.17
C SER A 416 -10.26 28.07 19.61
N GLN A 417 -10.11 29.30 20.08
CA GLN A 417 -10.58 29.75 21.39
C GLN A 417 -12.11 29.62 21.53
N ALA A 418 -12.86 30.02 20.52
CA ALA A 418 -14.33 29.90 20.52
C ALA A 418 -14.80 28.44 20.51
N LEU A 419 -14.08 27.54 19.82
CA LEU A 419 -14.43 26.13 19.73
C LEU A 419 -14.10 25.35 21.03
N TYR A 420 -13.01 25.67 21.68
CA TYR A 420 -12.43 24.83 22.73
C TYR A 420 -12.27 25.53 24.10
N GLY A 421 -12.34 26.85 24.13
CA GLY A 421 -12.08 27.63 25.34
C GLY A 421 -10.59 27.91 25.57
N ASP A 422 -9.76 26.88 25.67
CA ASP A 422 -8.31 27.01 25.78
C ASP A 422 -7.56 25.78 25.26
N LYS A 423 -6.25 25.88 25.21
CA LYS A 423 -5.37 24.80 24.76
C LYS A 423 -5.52 23.52 25.59
N ALA A 424 -5.72 23.64 26.91
CA ALA A 424 -5.86 22.46 27.77
C ALA A 424 -7.14 21.69 27.49
N ALA A 425 -8.26 22.40 27.32
CA ALA A 425 -9.56 21.82 26.95
C ALA A 425 -9.52 21.19 25.55
N PHE A 426 -8.85 21.84 24.59
CA PHE A 426 -8.60 21.27 23.27
C PHE A 426 -7.86 19.93 23.37
N LEU A 427 -6.70 19.90 24.07
CA LEU A 427 -5.91 18.67 24.22
C LEU A 427 -6.65 17.56 24.95
N ALA A 428 -7.50 17.90 25.92
CA ALA A 428 -8.37 16.93 26.59
C ALA A 428 -9.36 16.28 25.62
N ARG A 429 -9.96 17.07 24.69
CA ARG A 429 -10.86 16.53 23.65
C ARG A 429 -10.09 15.65 22.67
N VAL A 430 -8.89 16.06 22.25
CA VAL A 430 -8.02 15.25 21.40
C VAL A 430 -7.70 13.92 22.06
N GLN A 431 -7.32 13.93 23.34
CA GLN A 431 -7.02 12.71 24.09
C GLN A 431 -8.24 11.78 24.16
N ALA A 432 -9.42 12.30 24.45
CA ALA A 432 -10.65 11.50 24.47
C ALA A 432 -10.96 10.87 23.11
N ASP A 433 -10.74 11.61 22.01
CA ASP A 433 -10.93 11.09 20.65
C ASP A 433 -9.91 10.00 20.31
N ILE A 434 -8.64 10.16 20.72
CA ILE A 434 -7.59 9.15 20.57
C ILE A 434 -7.99 7.85 21.29
N GLU A 435 -8.46 7.93 22.53
CA GLU A 435 -8.88 6.73 23.29
C GLU A 435 -10.06 6.02 22.58
N ARG A 436 -11.00 6.76 22.04
CA ARG A 436 -12.08 6.22 21.21
C ARG A 436 -11.53 5.51 19.96
N LEU A 437 -10.60 6.14 19.23
CA LEU A 437 -9.99 5.55 18.04
C LEU A 437 -9.20 4.27 18.35
N ILE A 438 -8.55 4.20 19.51
CA ILE A 438 -7.88 2.99 19.99
C ILE A 438 -8.91 1.90 20.30
N ALA A 439 -9.97 2.22 21.04
CA ALA A 439 -11.04 1.29 21.38
C ALA A 439 -11.73 0.74 20.11
N ASP A 440 -11.95 1.59 19.12
CA ASP A 440 -12.52 1.25 17.82
C ASP A 440 -11.51 0.57 16.86
N ARG A 441 -10.24 0.43 17.26
CA ARG A 441 -9.14 -0.21 16.52
C ARG A 441 -8.75 0.53 15.22
N TRP A 442 -8.93 1.85 15.16
CA TRP A 442 -8.47 2.68 14.05
C TRP A 442 -7.02 3.11 14.17
N ILE A 443 -6.49 3.14 15.37
CA ILE A 443 -5.06 3.33 15.67
C ILE A 443 -4.61 2.34 16.76
N LEU A 444 -3.31 2.13 16.86
CA LEU A 444 -2.72 1.31 17.91
C LEU A 444 -2.39 2.17 19.15
N PRO A 445 -2.32 1.57 20.36
CA PRO A 445 -1.99 2.31 21.58
C PRO A 445 -0.67 3.08 21.54
N ASP A 446 0.32 2.59 20.81
CA ASP A 446 1.63 3.23 20.64
C ASP A 446 1.59 4.50 19.76
N GLY A 447 0.54 4.68 18.95
CA GLY A 447 0.30 5.91 18.19
C GLY A 447 -0.24 7.08 19.02
N ARG A 448 -0.64 6.85 20.28
CA ARG A 448 -1.25 7.86 21.17
C ARG A 448 -0.41 9.12 21.29
N GLU A 449 0.85 8.97 21.72
CA GLU A 449 1.70 10.13 21.99
C GLU A 449 2.03 10.90 20.71
N GLN A 450 2.22 10.22 19.59
CA GLN A 450 2.46 10.87 18.32
C GLN A 450 1.28 11.77 17.87
N LEU A 451 0.04 11.30 18.07
CA LEU A 451 -1.15 12.12 17.79
C LEU A 451 -1.28 13.30 18.74
N LEU A 452 -0.94 13.13 20.02
CA LEU A 452 -0.92 14.23 20.98
C LEU A 452 0.17 15.26 20.65
N GLU A 453 1.34 14.83 20.21
CA GLU A 453 2.42 15.73 19.78
C GLU A 453 2.01 16.54 18.54
N LEU A 454 1.39 15.89 17.54
CA LEU A 454 0.85 16.58 16.37
C LEU A 454 -0.22 17.61 16.79
N ALA A 455 -1.09 17.25 17.72
CA ALA A 455 -2.11 18.19 18.22
C ALA A 455 -1.47 19.38 18.97
N ARG A 456 -0.45 19.13 19.81
CA ARG A 456 0.29 20.21 20.51
C ARG A 456 0.97 21.17 19.53
N ALA A 457 1.56 20.63 18.46
CA ALA A 457 2.22 21.42 17.42
C ALA A 457 1.23 22.30 16.60
N ARG A 458 0.00 21.83 16.46
CA ARG A 458 -1.07 22.54 15.71
C ARG A 458 -1.94 23.42 16.59
N ALA A 459 -1.78 23.37 17.90
CA ALA A 459 -2.58 24.15 18.84
C ALA A 459 -2.31 25.66 18.67
N ASN A 460 -3.22 26.36 18.04
CA ASN A 460 -3.18 27.80 17.83
C ASN A 460 -4.22 28.48 18.73
N PHE A 461 -3.80 29.03 19.86
CA PHE A 461 -4.62 29.72 20.85
C PHE A 461 -3.97 31.04 21.25
N GLU A 462 -4.79 32.02 21.62
CA GLU A 462 -4.29 33.28 22.18
C GLU A 462 -3.62 32.99 23.53
N GLU A 463 -2.41 33.53 23.72
CA GLU A 463 -1.78 33.50 25.04
C GLU A 463 -2.60 34.35 25.98
N ARG A 464 -3.02 33.78 27.12
CA ARG A 464 -3.66 34.56 28.16
C ARG A 464 -2.59 35.52 28.73
N SER A 465 -2.78 36.81 28.50
CA SER A 465 -1.99 37.89 29.10
C SER A 465 -2.14 37.88 30.63
#